data_20b3ed8af9edb8a3c6afa14e865d1bd3
#
_entry.id   20b3ed8af9edb8a3c6afa14e865d1bd3
#
_cell.length_a   1.000
_cell.length_b   1.000
_cell.length_c   1.000
_cell.angle_alpha   90.00
_cell.angle_beta   90.00
_cell.angle_gamma   90.00
#
_symmetry.space_group_name_H-M   'P 1'
#
loop_
_entity.id
_entity.type
_entity.pdbx_description
1 polymer ?
#
loop_
_entity_poly.entity_id
_entity_poly.type
_entity_poly.pdbx_seq_one_letter_code
_entity_poly.pdbx_strand_id
1 'polypeptide(L)'
;MSKQESEYTIKDASLFGFKLMQVSKAIWRAAEDDWEQWVKPYGLNVNEHHILCLASSTGEISMSELANLGAMHISTAFNFSKKLENQGYLHLSKRENDKRNTYIKLTESGEQLLLETLKGYEPHNSKVCKGALPLKTLYGKFPDFPELVTVVRHVCGGELVTIADQLFVNIEEAGIEENEDKKEVQLTSN
;
A
#
# COMPACT_ATOMS: atom_id res chain seq x y z
N MET A 1 45.71 -7.86 -0.10
CA MET A 1 44.31 -7.68 -0.48
C MET A 1 43.69 -9.05 -0.62
N SER A 2 42.95 -9.52 0.42
CA SER A 2 42.22 -10.76 0.38
C SER A 2 41.10 -10.64 -0.65
N LYS A 3 41.09 -11.50 -1.67
CA LYS A 3 39.92 -11.71 -2.52
C LYS A 3 38.81 -12.23 -1.58
N GLN A 4 37.84 -11.37 -1.28
CA GLN A 4 36.57 -11.82 -0.75
C GLN A 4 35.97 -12.70 -1.86
N GLU A 5 35.97 -14.02 -1.65
CA GLU A 5 35.21 -14.92 -2.51
C GLU A 5 33.78 -14.45 -2.46
N SER A 6 33.21 -14.06 -3.60
CA SER A 6 31.83 -13.65 -3.69
C SER A 6 30.95 -14.87 -3.37
N GLU A 7 30.06 -14.74 -2.40
CA GLU A 7 29.13 -15.81 -1.99
C GLU A 7 28.20 -16.28 -3.11
N TYR A 8 28.23 -15.63 -4.27
CA TYR A 8 27.39 -15.92 -5.44
C TYR A 8 28.14 -15.67 -6.75
N THR A 9 27.68 -16.31 -7.82
CA THR A 9 28.21 -16.03 -9.17
C THR A 9 27.56 -14.80 -9.79
N ILE A 10 28.26 -14.14 -10.71
CA ILE A 10 27.68 -13.00 -11.49
C ILE A 10 26.42 -13.46 -12.22
N LYS A 11 26.41 -14.69 -12.74
CA LYS A 11 25.26 -15.25 -13.44
C LYS A 11 24.04 -15.35 -12.52
N ASP A 12 24.21 -15.89 -11.30
CA ASP A 12 23.11 -16.06 -10.35
C ASP A 12 22.55 -14.70 -9.91
N ALA A 13 23.44 -13.75 -9.57
CA ALA A 13 23.05 -12.39 -9.21
C ALA A 13 22.29 -11.66 -10.35
N SER A 14 22.78 -11.81 -11.59
CA SER A 14 22.13 -11.18 -12.75
C SER A 14 20.76 -11.79 -13.02
N LEU A 15 20.62 -13.12 -12.98
CA LEU A 15 19.34 -13.80 -13.18
C LEU A 15 18.33 -13.40 -12.11
N PHE A 16 18.75 -13.36 -10.84
CA PHE A 16 17.92 -12.91 -9.73
C PHE A 16 17.47 -11.45 -9.96
N GLY A 17 18.40 -10.54 -10.20
CA GLY A 17 18.12 -9.11 -10.36
C GLY A 17 17.18 -8.82 -11.54
N PHE A 18 17.42 -9.40 -12.71
CA PHE A 18 16.55 -9.23 -13.88
C PHE A 18 15.16 -9.81 -13.67
N LYS A 19 15.07 -11.00 -13.06
CA LYS A 19 13.78 -11.63 -12.75
C LYS A 19 12.99 -10.79 -11.74
N LEU A 20 13.65 -10.32 -10.68
CA LEU A 20 13.03 -9.46 -9.68
C LEU A 20 12.49 -8.17 -10.30
N MET A 21 13.31 -7.45 -11.09
CA MET A 21 12.88 -6.21 -11.76
C MET A 21 11.66 -6.45 -12.66
N GLN A 22 11.68 -7.51 -13.48
CA GLN A 22 10.60 -7.80 -14.42
C GLN A 22 9.31 -8.17 -13.70
N VAL A 23 9.39 -9.04 -12.69
CA VAL A 23 8.21 -9.50 -11.93
C VAL A 23 7.64 -8.34 -11.11
N SER A 24 8.48 -7.58 -10.39
CA SER A 24 8.03 -6.44 -9.58
C SER A 24 7.34 -5.38 -10.44
N LYS A 25 7.90 -5.06 -11.60
CA LYS A 25 7.29 -4.08 -12.52
C LYS A 25 5.95 -4.57 -13.06
N ALA A 26 5.83 -5.85 -13.41
CA ALA A 26 4.59 -6.40 -13.94
C ALA A 26 3.49 -6.45 -12.88
N ILE A 27 3.81 -6.92 -11.66
CA ILE A 27 2.83 -7.02 -10.58
C ILE A 27 2.43 -5.63 -10.07
N TRP A 28 3.37 -4.69 -9.96
CA TRP A 28 3.06 -3.32 -9.58
C TRP A 28 2.07 -2.68 -10.54
N ARG A 29 2.30 -2.81 -11.86
CA ARG A 29 1.37 -2.26 -12.85
C ARG A 29 -0.04 -2.83 -12.72
N ALA A 30 -0.16 -4.13 -12.49
CA ALA A 30 -1.47 -4.75 -12.29
C ALA A 30 -2.14 -4.27 -11.00
N ALA A 31 -1.37 -4.14 -9.91
CA ALA A 31 -1.85 -3.63 -8.64
C ALA A 31 -2.25 -2.15 -8.71
N GLU A 32 -1.46 -1.33 -9.42
CA GLU A 32 -1.75 0.09 -9.64
C GLU A 32 -3.05 0.28 -10.45
N ASP A 33 -3.23 -0.49 -11.54
CA ASP A 33 -4.46 -0.49 -12.34
C ASP A 33 -5.69 -0.88 -11.49
N ASP A 34 -5.57 -1.92 -10.65
CA ASP A 34 -6.65 -2.37 -9.75
C ASP A 34 -6.97 -1.29 -8.71
N TRP A 35 -5.95 -0.69 -8.12
CA TRP A 35 -6.08 0.37 -7.12
C TRP A 35 -6.71 1.63 -7.71
N GLU A 36 -6.28 2.06 -8.90
CA GLU A 36 -6.86 3.20 -9.58
C GLU A 36 -8.36 3.01 -9.87
N GLN A 37 -8.75 1.82 -10.33
CA GLN A 37 -10.17 1.49 -10.56
C GLN A 37 -10.98 1.51 -9.27
N TRP A 38 -10.42 1.02 -8.17
CA TRP A 38 -11.07 1.02 -6.87
C TRP A 38 -11.34 2.43 -6.34
N VAL A 39 -10.33 3.33 -6.38
CA VAL A 39 -10.45 4.65 -5.73
C VAL A 39 -11.05 5.73 -6.61
N LYS A 40 -11.13 5.51 -7.90
CA LYS A 40 -11.67 6.44 -8.89
C LYS A 40 -13.09 6.95 -8.59
N PRO A 41 -14.06 6.10 -8.15
CA PRO A 41 -15.40 6.57 -7.80
C PRO A 41 -15.44 7.61 -6.68
N TYR A 42 -14.39 7.66 -5.84
CA TYR A 42 -14.24 8.60 -4.73
C TYR A 42 -13.50 9.89 -5.12
N GLY A 43 -13.16 10.04 -6.40
CA GLY A 43 -12.43 11.22 -6.90
C GLY A 43 -10.95 11.25 -6.51
N LEU A 44 -10.40 10.12 -6.08
CA LEU A 44 -9.00 9.95 -5.66
C LEU A 44 -8.18 9.28 -6.77
N ASN A 45 -6.88 9.53 -6.76
CA ASN A 45 -5.91 8.69 -7.44
C ASN A 45 -5.14 7.81 -6.44
N VAL A 46 -4.31 6.89 -6.94
CA VAL A 46 -3.55 5.94 -6.12
C VAL A 46 -2.69 6.64 -5.07
N ASN A 47 -1.97 7.71 -5.44
CA ASN A 47 -1.10 8.42 -4.51
C ASN A 47 -1.90 9.16 -3.43
N GLU A 48 -3.01 9.78 -3.78
CA GLU A 48 -3.89 10.47 -2.83
C GLU A 48 -4.46 9.50 -1.81
N HIS A 49 -4.99 8.37 -2.26
CA HIS A 49 -5.50 7.33 -1.37
C HIS A 49 -4.40 6.74 -0.49
N HIS A 50 -3.21 6.45 -1.06
CA HIS A 50 -2.08 5.93 -0.29
C HIS A 50 -1.64 6.90 0.81
N ILE A 51 -1.65 8.22 0.55
CA ILE A 51 -1.36 9.25 1.56
C ILE A 51 -2.39 9.21 2.69
N LEU A 52 -3.69 9.08 2.38
CA LEU A 52 -4.74 8.95 3.40
C LEU A 52 -4.52 7.70 4.26
N CYS A 53 -4.20 6.57 3.64
CA CYS A 53 -3.89 5.32 4.35
C CYS A 53 -2.71 5.50 5.32
N LEU A 54 -1.58 6.04 4.85
CA LEU A 54 -0.38 6.25 5.66
C LEU A 54 -0.63 7.22 6.82
N ALA A 55 -1.34 8.32 6.56
CA ALA A 55 -1.67 9.31 7.60
C ALA A 55 -2.62 8.72 8.66
N SER A 56 -3.54 7.82 8.27
CA SER A 56 -4.41 7.10 9.20
C SER A 56 -3.63 6.15 10.10
N SER A 57 -2.71 5.36 9.54
CA SER A 57 -1.95 4.36 10.30
C SER A 57 -0.95 4.95 11.29
N THR A 58 -0.46 6.16 11.03
CA THR A 58 0.56 6.84 11.86
C THR A 58 -0.03 7.90 12.79
N GLY A 59 -1.25 8.35 12.55
CA GLY A 59 -1.92 9.45 13.24
C GLY A 59 -1.39 10.82 12.83
N GLU A 60 -0.09 11.07 12.95
CA GLU A 60 0.58 12.29 12.45
C GLU A 60 1.95 11.90 11.91
N ILE A 61 2.23 12.26 10.67
CA ILE A 61 3.45 11.86 9.95
C ILE A 61 4.14 13.08 9.34
N SER A 62 5.47 13.11 9.35
CA SER A 62 6.22 14.14 8.63
C SER A 62 6.20 13.89 7.12
N MET A 63 6.34 14.97 6.33
CA MET A 63 6.39 14.87 4.86
C MET A 63 7.52 13.96 4.36
N SER A 64 8.64 13.93 5.06
CA SER A 64 9.78 13.08 4.71
C SER A 64 9.50 11.61 4.98
N GLU A 65 8.90 11.30 6.15
CA GLU A 65 8.47 9.93 6.48
C GLU A 65 7.39 9.45 5.52
N LEU A 66 6.38 10.29 5.23
CA LEU A 66 5.33 9.98 4.26
C LEU A 66 5.90 9.60 2.89
N ALA A 67 6.86 10.38 2.39
CA ALA A 67 7.52 10.11 1.12
C ALA A 67 8.29 8.77 1.15
N ASN A 68 9.00 8.51 2.24
CA ASN A 68 9.75 7.27 2.43
C ASN A 68 8.84 6.04 2.50
N LEU A 69 7.85 6.08 3.40
CA LEU A 69 6.91 4.99 3.61
C LEU A 69 5.98 4.76 2.41
N GLY A 70 5.64 5.83 1.69
CA GLY A 70 4.87 5.77 0.45
C GLY A 70 5.67 5.35 -0.78
N ALA A 71 6.99 5.11 -0.63
CA ALA A 71 7.89 4.83 -1.75
C ALA A 71 7.76 5.84 -2.90
N MET A 72 7.54 7.12 -2.57
CA MET A 72 7.31 8.19 -3.52
C MET A 72 8.32 9.33 -3.37
N HIS A 73 8.48 10.13 -4.41
CA HIS A 73 9.33 11.31 -4.34
C HIS A 73 8.70 12.37 -3.43
N ILE A 74 9.51 13.08 -2.63
CA ILE A 74 9.02 14.07 -1.66
C ILE A 74 8.17 15.19 -2.30
N SER A 75 8.49 15.59 -3.53
CA SER A 75 7.67 16.55 -4.28
C SER A 75 6.29 16.00 -4.65
N THR A 76 6.20 14.71 -4.94
CA THR A 76 4.94 14.00 -5.20
C THR A 76 4.10 13.96 -3.93
N ALA A 77 4.68 13.54 -2.80
CA ALA A 77 4.05 13.55 -1.50
C ALA A 77 3.51 14.95 -1.14
N PHE A 78 4.33 15.99 -1.32
CA PHE A 78 3.94 17.37 -1.02
C PHE A 78 2.77 17.85 -1.90
N ASN A 79 2.83 17.63 -3.21
CA ASN A 79 1.82 18.12 -4.14
C ASN A 79 0.46 17.48 -3.89
N PHE A 80 0.41 16.16 -3.69
CA PHE A 80 -0.84 15.47 -3.39
C PHE A 80 -1.36 15.76 -1.99
N SER A 81 -0.50 15.86 -0.98
CA SER A 81 -0.92 16.29 0.37
C SER A 81 -1.52 17.70 0.35
N LYS A 82 -0.93 18.62 -0.43
CA LYS A 82 -1.46 19.97 -0.57
C LYS A 82 -2.82 20.00 -1.28
N LYS A 83 -3.01 19.14 -2.28
CA LYS A 83 -4.31 18.97 -2.94
C LYS A 83 -5.36 18.45 -1.96
N LEU A 84 -5.02 17.40 -1.19
CA LEU A 84 -5.92 16.84 -0.18
C LEU A 84 -6.23 17.82 0.96
N GLU A 85 -5.27 18.66 1.37
CA GLU A 85 -5.53 19.76 2.30
C GLU A 85 -6.53 20.76 1.74
N ASN A 86 -6.36 21.18 0.49
CA ASN A 86 -7.30 22.11 -0.18
C ASN A 86 -8.72 21.52 -0.31
N GLN A 87 -8.85 20.20 -0.33
CA GLN A 87 -10.11 19.47 -0.34
C GLN A 87 -10.69 19.25 1.06
N GLY A 88 -9.93 19.60 2.11
CA GLY A 88 -10.35 19.46 3.50
C GLY A 88 -10.14 18.10 4.13
N TYR A 89 -9.40 17.18 3.48
CA TYR A 89 -9.15 15.82 3.95
C TYR A 89 -7.90 15.68 4.82
N LEU A 90 -6.95 16.62 4.67
CA LEU A 90 -5.73 16.67 5.47
C LEU A 90 -5.59 18.02 6.14
N HIS A 91 -4.83 18.03 7.22
CA HIS A 91 -4.29 19.23 7.86
C HIS A 91 -2.77 19.17 7.81
N LEU A 92 -2.15 20.21 7.23
CA LEU A 92 -0.71 20.39 7.18
C LEU A 92 -0.29 21.41 8.24
N SER A 93 0.67 21.06 9.07
CA SER A 93 1.15 21.90 10.17
C SER A 93 2.66 21.97 10.20
N LYS A 94 3.19 22.95 10.93
CA LYS A 94 4.62 23.04 11.32
C LYS A 94 4.69 23.07 12.83
N ARG A 95 5.64 22.34 13.41
CA ARG A 95 5.90 22.38 14.85
C ARG A 95 6.81 23.55 15.18
N GLU A 96 6.63 24.18 16.32
CA GLU A 96 7.47 25.32 16.77
C GLU A 96 8.95 24.94 16.90
N ASN A 97 9.21 23.73 17.37
CA ASN A 97 10.55 23.15 17.55
C ASN A 97 11.12 22.52 16.27
N ASP A 98 10.32 22.39 15.19
CA ASP A 98 10.74 21.82 13.92
C ASP A 98 10.06 22.54 12.73
N LYS A 99 10.55 23.73 12.43
CA LYS A 99 10.04 24.56 11.32
C LYS A 99 10.45 24.05 9.93
N ARG A 100 11.37 23.08 9.87
CA ARG A 100 11.88 22.55 8.59
C ARG A 100 10.95 21.49 8.02
N ASN A 101 10.33 20.69 8.89
CA ASN A 101 9.40 19.65 8.49
C ASN A 101 7.96 20.17 8.44
N THR A 102 7.18 19.63 7.51
CA THR A 102 5.73 19.76 7.48
C THR A 102 5.14 18.45 7.96
N TYR A 103 4.21 18.52 8.89
CA TYR A 103 3.49 17.37 9.45
C TYR A 103 2.10 17.29 8.84
N ILE A 104 1.60 16.09 8.70
CA ILE A 104 0.34 15.76 8.04
C ILE A 104 -0.51 14.95 9.01
N LYS A 105 -1.78 15.32 9.12
CA LYS A 105 -2.78 14.60 9.90
C LYS A 105 -4.08 14.54 9.12
N LEU A 106 -4.84 13.44 9.23
CA LEU A 106 -6.20 13.37 8.71
C LEU A 106 -7.13 14.32 9.44
N THR A 107 -8.10 14.86 8.71
CA THR A 107 -9.30 15.47 9.28
C THR A 107 -10.39 14.40 9.45
N GLU A 108 -11.45 14.72 10.20
CA GLU A 108 -12.63 13.83 10.29
C GLU A 108 -13.21 13.49 8.91
N SER A 109 -13.24 14.46 7.99
CA SER A 109 -13.68 14.24 6.60
C SER A 109 -12.72 13.32 5.83
N GLY A 110 -11.41 13.39 6.11
CA GLY A 110 -10.41 12.50 5.54
C GLY A 110 -10.55 11.08 6.05
N GLU A 111 -10.79 10.91 7.35
CA GLU A 111 -11.06 9.60 7.98
C GLU A 111 -12.33 8.97 7.41
N GLN A 112 -13.41 9.76 7.28
CA GLN A 112 -14.67 9.29 6.71
C GLN A 112 -14.51 8.86 5.25
N LEU A 113 -13.80 9.65 4.43
CA LEU A 113 -13.53 9.31 3.02
C LEU A 113 -12.72 8.02 2.92
N LEU A 114 -11.68 7.85 3.76
CA LEU A 114 -10.88 6.64 3.78
C LEU A 114 -11.75 5.43 4.15
N LEU A 115 -12.58 5.53 5.18
CA LEU A 115 -13.49 4.47 5.59
C LEU A 115 -14.46 4.09 4.46
N GLU A 116 -14.99 5.06 3.73
CA GLU A 116 -15.88 4.80 2.59
C GLU A 116 -15.15 4.06 1.46
N THR A 117 -13.90 4.42 1.17
CA THR A 117 -13.10 3.69 0.16
C THR A 117 -12.85 2.25 0.59
N LEU A 118 -12.49 2.03 1.86
CA LEU A 118 -12.24 0.68 2.41
C LEU A 118 -13.49 -0.20 2.35
N LYS A 119 -14.66 0.33 2.74
CA LYS A 119 -15.95 -0.39 2.65
C LYS A 119 -16.36 -0.70 1.21
N GLY A 120 -15.94 0.12 0.26
CA GLY A 120 -16.22 -0.09 -1.16
C GLY A 120 -15.19 -0.95 -1.88
N TYR A 121 -14.22 -1.54 -1.17
CA TYR A 121 -13.27 -2.45 -1.81
C TYR A 121 -13.92 -3.78 -2.20
N GLU A 122 -13.78 -4.13 -3.46
CA GLU A 122 -14.34 -5.36 -4.04
C GLU A 122 -13.23 -6.29 -4.55
N PRO A 123 -12.74 -7.24 -3.71
CA PRO A 123 -11.62 -8.13 -4.08
C PRO A 123 -11.87 -8.93 -5.36
N HIS A 124 -13.13 -9.25 -5.66
CA HIS A 124 -13.51 -9.98 -6.87
C HIS A 124 -13.33 -9.17 -8.17
N ASN A 125 -13.13 -7.85 -8.10
CA ASN A 125 -12.79 -7.01 -9.24
C ASN A 125 -11.28 -6.93 -9.48
N SER A 126 -10.47 -7.23 -8.46
CA SER A 126 -9.00 -7.17 -8.54
C SER A 126 -8.44 -8.29 -9.42
N LYS A 127 -7.63 -7.92 -10.42
CA LYS A 127 -6.86 -8.85 -11.26
C LYS A 127 -5.80 -9.58 -10.44
N VAL A 128 -5.18 -8.86 -9.49
CA VAL A 128 -4.15 -9.42 -8.60
C VAL A 128 -4.75 -10.48 -7.69
N CYS A 129 -5.88 -10.20 -7.04
CA CYS A 129 -6.58 -11.17 -6.21
C CYS A 129 -7.00 -12.41 -7.01
N LYS A 130 -7.57 -12.22 -8.20
CA LYS A 130 -7.92 -13.34 -9.11
C LYS A 130 -6.71 -14.17 -9.49
N GLY A 131 -5.58 -13.52 -9.82
CA GLY A 131 -4.33 -14.20 -10.15
C GLY A 131 -3.74 -15.00 -8.99
N ALA A 132 -4.02 -14.61 -7.75
CA ALA A 132 -3.54 -15.27 -6.54
C ALA A 132 -4.47 -16.41 -6.05
N LEU A 133 -5.69 -16.57 -6.59
CA LEU A 133 -6.63 -17.61 -6.16
C LEU A 133 -6.06 -19.04 -6.21
N PRO A 134 -5.27 -19.46 -7.23
CA PRO A 134 -4.66 -20.79 -7.22
C PRO A 134 -3.74 -21.01 -6.02
N LEU A 135 -3.02 -19.96 -5.60
CA LEU A 135 -2.15 -20.02 -4.42
C LEU A 135 -2.96 -20.04 -3.12
N LYS A 136 -4.03 -19.24 -3.04
CA LYS A 136 -4.97 -19.29 -1.91
C LYS A 136 -5.57 -20.69 -1.75
N THR A 137 -5.95 -21.33 -2.86
CA THR A 137 -6.49 -22.70 -2.85
C THR A 137 -5.43 -23.71 -2.35
N LEU A 138 -4.17 -23.56 -2.77
CA LEU A 138 -3.09 -24.46 -2.40
C LEU A 138 -2.67 -24.32 -0.93
N TYR A 139 -2.59 -23.08 -0.42
CA TYR A 139 -2.05 -22.76 0.91
C TYR A 139 -3.14 -22.50 1.98
N GLY A 140 -4.41 -22.44 1.61
CA GLY A 140 -5.51 -22.08 2.52
C GLY A 140 -5.63 -20.58 2.81
N LYS A 141 -4.65 -19.78 2.37
CA LYS A 141 -4.59 -18.31 2.53
C LYS A 141 -3.90 -17.65 1.35
N PHE A 142 -4.01 -16.35 1.22
CA PHE A 142 -3.15 -15.59 0.29
C PHE A 142 -1.70 -15.69 0.73
N PRO A 143 -0.72 -15.70 -0.21
CA PRO A 143 0.70 -15.83 0.11
C PRO A 143 1.26 -14.57 0.78
N ASP A 144 2.11 -14.75 1.80
CA ASP A 144 2.76 -13.67 2.55
C ASP A 144 4.08 -13.18 1.92
N PHE A 145 4.58 -13.88 0.90
CA PHE A 145 5.84 -13.57 0.19
C PHE A 145 7.06 -13.30 1.10
N PRO A 146 7.42 -14.21 2.02
CA PRO A 146 8.44 -13.95 3.04
C PRO A 146 9.83 -13.61 2.46
N GLU A 147 10.19 -14.19 1.32
CA GLU A 147 11.46 -13.90 0.64
C GLU A 147 11.48 -12.46 0.13
N LEU A 148 10.39 -11.99 -0.50
CA LEU A 148 10.27 -10.63 -1.01
C LEU A 148 10.23 -9.62 0.14
N VAL A 149 9.46 -9.91 1.19
CA VAL A 149 9.39 -9.11 2.42
C VAL A 149 10.77 -8.97 3.06
N THR A 150 11.56 -10.05 3.08
CA THR A 150 12.94 -10.02 3.59
C THR A 150 13.82 -9.08 2.77
N VAL A 151 13.75 -9.14 1.45
CA VAL A 151 14.51 -8.23 0.57
C VAL A 151 14.09 -6.77 0.81
N VAL A 152 12.78 -6.48 0.84
CA VAL A 152 12.25 -5.13 1.10
C VAL A 152 12.72 -4.61 2.45
N ARG A 153 12.68 -5.43 3.50
CA ARG A 153 13.13 -5.05 4.85
C ARG A 153 14.61 -4.66 4.88
N HIS A 154 15.46 -5.38 4.15
CA HIS A 154 16.90 -5.10 4.09
C HIS A 154 17.24 -3.88 3.23
N VAL A 155 16.49 -3.63 2.16
CA VAL A 155 16.76 -2.54 1.21
C VAL A 155 16.08 -1.23 1.62
N CYS A 156 14.83 -1.31 2.09
CA CYS A 156 13.98 -0.15 2.34
C CYS A 156 13.75 0.13 3.84
N GLY A 157 14.17 -0.79 4.73
CA GLY A 157 13.90 -0.71 6.18
C GLY A 157 12.64 -1.48 6.59
N GLY A 158 12.57 -1.80 7.91
CA GLY A 158 11.48 -2.61 8.48
C GLY A 158 10.15 -1.87 8.58
N GLU A 159 10.18 -0.55 8.71
CA GLU A 159 8.99 0.29 8.91
C GLU A 159 7.98 0.17 7.77
N LEU A 160 8.47 0.07 6.52
CA LEU A 160 7.63 -0.05 5.33
C LEU A 160 6.78 -1.32 5.33
N VAL A 161 7.32 -2.41 5.88
CA VAL A 161 6.59 -3.68 6.03
C VAL A 161 5.58 -3.59 7.17
N THR A 162 5.99 -3.02 8.31
CA THR A 162 5.13 -2.87 9.50
C THR A 162 3.89 -2.02 9.23
N ILE A 163 4.01 -0.96 8.43
CA ILE A 163 2.88 -0.12 8.05
C ILE A 163 1.85 -0.88 7.21
N ALA A 164 2.29 -1.75 6.32
CA ALA A 164 1.36 -2.59 5.58
C ALA A 164 0.51 -3.46 6.52
N ASP A 165 1.13 -4.04 7.54
CA ASP A 165 0.43 -4.83 8.57
C ASP A 165 -0.55 -3.97 9.39
N GLN A 166 -0.17 -2.73 9.76
CA GLN A 166 -1.02 -1.80 10.50
C GLN A 166 -2.26 -1.32 9.73
N LEU A 167 -2.15 -1.17 8.41
CA LEU A 167 -3.29 -0.84 7.55
C LEU A 167 -4.39 -1.90 7.65
N PHE A 168 -4.02 -3.18 7.78
CA PHE A 168 -4.99 -4.28 7.93
C PHE A 168 -5.69 -4.26 9.29
N VAL A 169 -4.99 -3.94 10.37
CA VAL A 169 -5.59 -3.82 11.71
C VAL A 169 -6.67 -2.73 11.71
N ASN A 170 -6.41 -1.59 11.08
CA ASN A 170 -7.39 -0.51 10.97
C ASN A 170 -8.64 -0.90 10.15
N ILE A 171 -8.50 -1.80 9.18
CA ILE A 171 -9.61 -2.34 8.38
C ILE A 171 -10.49 -3.26 9.24
N GLU A 172 -9.90 -4.13 10.06
CA GLU A 172 -10.63 -5.01 10.99
C GLU A 172 -11.36 -4.21 12.06
N GLU A 173 -10.69 -3.21 12.67
CA GLU A 173 -11.31 -2.32 13.68
C GLU A 173 -12.43 -1.44 13.10
N ALA A 174 -12.35 -1.10 11.81
CA ALA A 174 -13.41 -0.35 11.12
C ALA A 174 -14.68 -1.16 10.86
N GLY A 175 -14.75 -2.43 11.31
CA GLY A 175 -15.93 -3.28 11.23
C GLY A 175 -16.32 -3.61 9.79
N ILE A 176 -15.33 -3.79 8.91
CA ILE A 176 -15.54 -4.32 7.56
C ILE A 176 -15.70 -5.83 7.73
N GLU A 177 -16.85 -6.24 8.31
CA GLU A 177 -17.25 -7.62 8.38
C GLU A 177 -17.39 -8.18 6.97
N GLU A 178 -16.91 -9.40 6.76
CA GLU A 178 -17.18 -10.14 5.53
C GLU A 178 -18.70 -10.20 5.35
N ASN A 179 -19.20 -9.56 4.33
CA ASN A 179 -20.59 -9.71 3.89
C ASN A 179 -20.75 -11.13 3.34
N GLU A 180 -20.90 -12.12 4.22
CA GLU A 180 -21.13 -13.52 3.87
C GLU A 180 -22.47 -13.71 3.14
N ASP A 181 -23.42 -12.78 3.28
CA ASP A 181 -24.77 -12.87 2.72
C ASP A 181 -24.89 -12.76 1.19
N LYS A 182 -23.79 -12.45 0.49
CA LYS A 182 -23.83 -12.38 -0.99
C LYS A 182 -23.34 -13.65 -1.72
N LYS A 183 -22.92 -14.68 -1.01
CA LYS A 183 -22.37 -15.93 -1.62
C LYS A 183 -23.40 -16.99 -1.99
N GLU A 184 -24.64 -16.94 -1.50
CA GLU A 184 -25.63 -18.02 -1.77
C GLU A 184 -26.47 -17.87 -3.04
N VAL A 185 -26.47 -16.72 -3.73
CA VAL A 185 -27.42 -16.47 -4.84
C VAL A 185 -26.89 -16.91 -6.23
N GLN A 186 -25.62 -17.29 -6.37
CA GLN A 186 -25.08 -17.65 -7.70
C GLN A 186 -24.68 -19.12 -7.90
N LEU A 187 -24.95 -20.03 -6.98
CA LEU A 187 -24.66 -21.46 -7.16
C LEU A 187 -25.89 -22.32 -7.48
N THR A 188 -27.08 -21.72 -7.63
CA THR A 188 -28.32 -22.47 -7.94
C THR A 188 -28.92 -22.15 -9.30
N SER A 189 -28.14 -21.66 -10.25
CA SER A 189 -28.64 -21.47 -11.64
C SER A 189 -27.56 -21.91 -12.63
N ASN A 190 -27.38 -23.24 -12.76
CA ASN A 190 -27.11 -23.96 -14.01
C ASN A 190 -27.07 -25.47 -13.73
#